data_e8d9578ace7e4af256729e98b3590f6d
#
_entry.id   e8d9578ace7e4af256729e98b3590f6d
#
_cell.length_a   1.000
_cell.length_b   1.000
_cell.length_c   1.000
_cell.angle_alpha   90.00
_cell.angle_beta   90.00
_cell.angle_gamma   90.00
#
_symmetry.space_group_name_H-M   'P 1'
#
loop_
_entity.id
_entity.type
_entity.pdbx_description
1 polymer ?
#
loop_
_entity_poly.entity_id
_entity_poly.type
_entity_poly.pdbx_seq_one_letter_code
_entity_poly.pdbx_strand_id
1 'polypeptide(L)'
;MRQFQQIRFFVIAFFICLLLGQCQQINSNADPINRHADHLIYTHHARCRMDCRHITETEVREILERGEIDYKKSEPDAKPDPKYALEGNTSEGQHLRIIFAPSQRGLVVITCIELGVEWQCDCH
;
A
#
# COMPACT_ATOMS: atom_id res chain seq x y z
N MET A 1 56.77 -11.36 20.64
CA MET A 1 56.00 -12.26 19.79
C MET A 1 54.60 -12.56 20.31
N ARG A 2 54.34 -12.71 21.56
CA ARG A 2 53.00 -12.98 22.11
C ARG A 2 52.02 -11.79 21.94
N GLN A 3 52.49 -10.54 21.95
CA GLN A 3 51.63 -9.36 21.81
C GLN A 3 51.08 -9.21 20.35
N PHE A 4 51.84 -9.52 19.36
CA PHE A 4 51.39 -9.46 17.97
C PHE A 4 50.31 -10.49 17.65
N GLN A 5 50.33 -11.63 18.32
CA GLN A 5 49.33 -12.70 18.13
C GLN A 5 48.00 -12.31 18.77
N GLN A 6 48.02 -11.64 19.90
CA GLN A 6 46.81 -11.12 20.57
C GLN A 6 46.11 -10.06 19.71
N ILE A 7 46.85 -9.13 19.12
CA ILE A 7 46.32 -8.07 18.28
C ILE A 7 45.64 -8.66 17.03
N ARG A 8 46.21 -9.71 16.43
CA ARG A 8 45.62 -10.40 15.25
C ARG A 8 44.29 -11.06 15.58
N PHE A 9 44.18 -11.66 16.77
CA PHE A 9 42.91 -12.25 17.23
C PHE A 9 41.83 -11.19 17.49
N PHE A 10 42.18 -10.04 18.07
CA PHE A 10 41.22 -8.95 18.29
C PHE A 10 40.75 -8.31 16.99
N VAL A 11 41.63 -8.14 16.03
CA VAL A 11 41.27 -7.59 14.71
C VAL A 11 40.35 -8.56 13.95
N ILE A 12 40.65 -9.85 13.97
CA ILE A 12 39.82 -10.87 13.29
C ILE A 12 38.44 -10.96 13.98
N ALA A 13 38.39 -10.96 15.32
CA ALA A 13 37.14 -10.99 16.08
C ALA A 13 36.29 -9.72 15.81
N PHE A 14 36.91 -8.55 15.70
CA PHE A 14 36.24 -7.31 15.38
C PHE A 14 35.67 -7.32 13.96
N PHE A 15 36.41 -7.84 12.97
CA PHE A 15 35.92 -8.01 11.59
C PHE A 15 34.78 -9.03 11.50
N ILE A 16 34.84 -10.12 12.28
CA ILE A 16 33.77 -11.11 12.32
C ILE A 16 32.51 -10.51 12.95
N CYS A 17 32.62 -9.70 14.00
CA CYS A 17 31.48 -8.96 14.57
C CYS A 17 30.88 -7.97 13.59
N LEU A 18 31.68 -7.27 12.78
CA LEU A 18 31.18 -6.37 11.73
C LEU A 18 30.45 -7.12 10.61
N LEU A 19 30.88 -8.35 10.29
CA LEU A 19 30.21 -9.17 9.27
C LEU A 19 28.93 -9.84 9.79
N LEU A 20 28.84 -10.13 11.09
CA LEU A 20 27.65 -10.69 11.74
C LEU A 20 26.65 -9.61 12.17
N GLY A 21 27.08 -8.33 12.20
CA GLY A 21 26.26 -7.18 12.55
C GLY A 21 25.34 -6.71 11.43
N GLN A 22 25.25 -7.41 10.32
CA GLN A 22 24.19 -7.24 9.34
C GLN A 22 22.90 -7.86 9.89
N CYS A 23 22.35 -7.22 10.91
CA CYS A 23 20.93 -7.34 11.19
C CYS A 23 20.22 -6.95 9.90
N GLN A 24 19.84 -7.92 9.11
CA GLN A 24 18.82 -7.71 8.11
C GLN A 24 17.61 -7.21 8.88
N GLN A 25 17.38 -5.91 8.83
CA GLN A 25 16.06 -5.37 9.13
C GLN A 25 15.13 -6.05 8.15
N ILE A 26 14.49 -7.11 8.62
CA ILE A 26 13.28 -7.60 7.98
C ILE A 26 12.33 -6.41 8.04
N ASN A 27 12.27 -5.66 6.95
CA ASN A 27 11.23 -4.67 6.75
C ASN A 27 9.92 -5.45 6.74
N SER A 28 9.30 -5.55 7.91
CA SER A 28 7.95 -6.09 8.09
C SER A 28 6.87 -5.14 7.54
N ASN A 29 7.26 -4.20 6.70
CA ASN A 29 6.39 -3.33 5.92
C ASN A 29 6.22 -3.89 4.50
N ALA A 30 5.87 -5.18 4.38
CA ALA A 30 5.33 -5.68 3.14
C ALA A 30 4.03 -4.91 2.87
N ASP A 31 3.92 -4.29 1.70
CA ASP A 31 2.70 -3.60 1.27
C ASP A 31 1.53 -4.61 1.33
N PRO A 32 0.47 -4.35 2.08
CA PRO A 32 -0.65 -5.26 2.19
C PRO A 32 -1.47 -5.39 0.91
N ILE A 33 -1.18 -4.57 -0.10
CA ILE A 33 -1.90 -4.53 -1.36
C ILE A 33 -0.96 -4.83 -2.52
N ASN A 34 -1.41 -5.70 -3.44
CA ASN A 34 -0.74 -5.87 -4.72
C ASN A 34 -0.96 -4.63 -5.60
N ARG A 35 0.04 -3.74 -5.64
CA ARG A 35 0.00 -2.48 -6.43
C ARG A 35 -0.05 -2.70 -7.93
N HIS A 36 0.32 -3.87 -8.41
CA HIS A 36 0.38 -4.25 -9.82
C HIS A 36 -0.61 -5.38 -10.15
N ALA A 37 -1.75 -5.39 -9.47
CA ALA A 37 -2.81 -6.34 -9.78
C ALA A 37 -3.28 -6.17 -11.23
N ASP A 38 -3.20 -7.23 -12.03
CA ASP A 38 -3.59 -7.20 -13.45
C ASP A 38 -5.07 -6.93 -13.63
N HIS A 39 -5.87 -7.46 -12.71
CA HIS A 39 -7.33 -7.37 -12.78
C HIS A 39 -7.91 -6.82 -11.48
N LEU A 40 -8.79 -5.81 -11.63
CA LEU A 40 -9.55 -5.21 -10.54
C LEU A 40 -11.02 -5.62 -10.63
N ILE A 41 -11.60 -5.95 -9.48
CA ILE A 41 -13.02 -6.28 -9.36
C ILE A 41 -13.74 -5.06 -8.81
N TYR A 42 -14.65 -4.48 -9.57
CA TYR A 42 -15.41 -3.30 -9.14
C TYR A 42 -16.76 -3.72 -8.57
N THR A 43 -17.10 -3.25 -7.38
CA THR A 43 -18.45 -3.40 -6.84
C THR A 43 -19.43 -2.53 -7.63
N HIS A 44 -20.72 -2.85 -7.55
CA HIS A 44 -21.76 -1.99 -8.13
C HIS A 44 -21.70 -0.58 -7.53
N HIS A 45 -21.48 -0.47 -6.23
CA HIS A 45 -21.32 0.80 -5.53
C HIS A 45 -20.11 1.59 -6.05
N ALA A 46 -18.97 0.93 -6.25
CA ALA A 46 -17.78 1.58 -6.81
C ALA A 46 -18.07 2.13 -8.23
N ARG A 47 -18.71 1.35 -9.10
CA ARG A 47 -19.10 1.79 -10.45
C ARG A 47 -20.01 3.01 -10.41
N CYS A 48 -21.06 2.98 -9.59
CA CYS A 48 -21.96 4.13 -9.42
C CYS A 48 -21.21 5.39 -8.96
N ARG A 49 -20.32 5.26 -7.98
CA ARG A 49 -19.52 6.39 -7.49
C ARG A 49 -18.54 6.92 -8.54
N MET A 50 -17.92 6.04 -9.31
CA MET A 50 -17.03 6.43 -10.41
C MET A 50 -17.79 7.21 -11.48
N ASP A 51 -18.92 6.71 -11.93
CA ASP A 51 -19.75 7.38 -12.93
C ASP A 51 -20.21 8.75 -12.47
N CYS A 52 -20.74 8.84 -11.24
CA CYS A 52 -21.22 10.10 -10.66
C CYS A 52 -20.10 11.14 -10.51
N ARG A 53 -18.90 10.69 -10.10
CA ARG A 53 -17.75 11.57 -9.79
C ARG A 53 -16.77 11.72 -10.94
N HIS A 54 -17.10 11.17 -12.11
CA HIS A 54 -16.24 11.20 -13.30
C HIS A 54 -14.83 10.63 -13.05
N ILE A 55 -14.77 9.53 -12.30
CA ILE A 55 -13.52 8.82 -12.00
C ILE A 55 -13.38 7.64 -12.96
N THR A 56 -12.28 7.58 -13.70
CA THR A 56 -11.98 6.55 -14.67
C THR A 56 -11.26 5.36 -14.05
N GLU A 57 -11.29 4.21 -14.73
CA GLU A 57 -10.48 3.04 -14.30
C GLU A 57 -8.98 3.32 -14.35
N THR A 58 -8.53 4.18 -15.26
CA THR A 58 -7.14 4.64 -15.34
C THR A 58 -6.75 5.38 -14.06
N GLU A 59 -7.59 6.28 -13.56
CA GLU A 59 -7.34 7.03 -12.32
C GLU A 59 -7.37 6.11 -11.10
N VAL A 60 -8.27 5.13 -11.06
CA VAL A 60 -8.28 4.10 -10.00
C VAL A 60 -6.95 3.34 -9.99
N ARG A 61 -6.44 2.99 -11.15
CA ARG A 61 -5.15 2.31 -11.28
C ARG A 61 -3.97 3.20 -10.88
N GLU A 62 -3.99 4.49 -11.21
CA GLU A 62 -2.98 5.44 -10.74
C GLU A 62 -2.91 5.51 -9.22
N ILE A 63 -4.06 5.55 -8.55
CA ILE A 63 -4.11 5.55 -7.09
C ILE A 63 -3.66 4.21 -6.51
N LEU A 64 -4.00 3.09 -7.15
CA LEU A 64 -3.50 1.79 -6.73
C LEU A 64 -1.97 1.75 -6.74
N GLU A 65 -1.35 2.19 -7.82
CA GLU A 65 0.09 2.10 -8.03
C GLU A 65 0.89 3.10 -7.16
N ARG A 66 0.39 4.33 -7.02
CA ARG A 66 1.14 5.45 -6.43
C ARG A 66 0.54 6.04 -5.16
N GLY A 67 -0.71 5.71 -4.83
CA GLY A 67 -1.38 6.23 -3.66
C GLY A 67 -0.75 5.76 -2.34
N GLU A 68 -0.84 6.59 -1.32
CA GLU A 68 -0.41 6.26 0.04
C GLU A 68 -1.56 5.65 0.84
N ILE A 69 -1.25 4.66 1.69
CA ILE A 69 -2.26 4.07 2.56
C ILE A 69 -2.55 5.01 3.73
N ASP A 70 -3.79 5.46 3.85
CA ASP A 70 -4.29 6.12 5.05
C ASP A 70 -4.83 5.06 6.03
N TYR A 71 -4.01 4.68 6.99
CA TYR A 71 -4.38 3.68 8.00
C TYR A 71 -5.52 4.15 8.92
N LYS A 72 -5.73 5.45 9.10
CA LYS A 72 -6.85 5.99 9.89
C LYS A 72 -8.20 5.78 9.22
N LYS A 73 -8.19 5.67 7.89
CA LYS A 73 -9.37 5.44 7.05
C LYS A 73 -9.47 4.00 6.56
N SER A 74 -8.52 3.16 6.95
CA SER A 74 -8.47 1.76 6.61
C SER A 74 -9.04 0.88 7.74
N GLU A 75 -9.47 -0.31 7.38
CA GLU A 75 -9.97 -1.34 8.30
C GLU A 75 -9.20 -2.65 8.06
N PRO A 76 -7.93 -2.75 8.53
CA PRO A 76 -7.10 -3.93 8.25
C PRO A 76 -7.65 -5.23 8.85
N ASP A 77 -8.43 -5.12 9.91
CA ASP A 77 -9.03 -6.27 10.63
C ASP A 77 -10.49 -6.56 10.20
N ALA A 78 -10.98 -5.88 9.17
CA ALA A 78 -12.33 -6.11 8.67
C ALA A 78 -12.53 -7.55 8.18
N LYS A 79 -13.74 -8.08 8.40
CA LYS A 79 -14.13 -9.42 7.94
C LYS A 79 -15.25 -9.27 6.90
N PRO A 80 -15.28 -10.14 5.89
CA PRO A 80 -14.36 -11.26 5.59
C PRO A 80 -12.99 -10.82 5.07
N ASP A 81 -12.86 -9.62 4.49
CA ASP A 81 -11.64 -9.12 3.87
C ASP A 81 -11.19 -7.80 4.48
N PRO A 82 -9.88 -7.57 4.64
CA PRO A 82 -9.35 -6.28 5.06
C PRO A 82 -9.67 -5.20 4.02
N LYS A 83 -9.75 -3.94 4.47
CA LYS A 83 -9.99 -2.78 3.61
C LYS A 83 -8.91 -1.73 3.82
N TYR A 84 -8.37 -1.25 2.73
CA TYR A 84 -7.34 -0.21 2.75
C TYR A 84 -7.77 1.01 1.94
N ALA A 85 -7.65 2.18 2.57
CA ALA A 85 -7.86 3.46 1.93
C ALA A 85 -6.54 3.95 1.32
N LEU A 86 -6.49 4.10 0.01
CA LEU A 86 -5.35 4.69 -0.69
C LEU A 86 -5.70 6.10 -1.16
N GLU A 87 -4.82 7.06 -0.89
CA GLU A 87 -5.01 8.45 -1.26
C GLU A 87 -3.90 8.94 -2.18
N GLY A 88 -4.26 9.76 -3.15
CA GLY A 88 -3.30 10.39 -4.04
C GLY A 88 -3.96 11.33 -5.04
N ASN A 89 -3.11 12.03 -5.79
CA ASN A 89 -3.55 12.88 -6.89
C ASN A 89 -3.39 12.14 -8.21
N THR A 90 -4.40 12.23 -9.05
CA THR A 90 -4.35 11.69 -10.41
C THR A 90 -3.67 12.67 -11.36
N SER A 91 -3.25 12.18 -12.54
CA SER A 91 -2.71 13.02 -13.60
C SER A 91 -3.73 14.02 -14.15
N GLU A 92 -5.03 13.73 -14.01
CA GLU A 92 -6.14 14.63 -14.36
C GLU A 92 -6.41 15.71 -13.28
N GLY A 93 -5.70 15.67 -12.14
CA GLY A 93 -5.78 16.66 -11.09
C GLY A 93 -6.83 16.40 -10.01
N GLN A 94 -7.45 15.24 -9.98
CA GLN A 94 -8.37 14.85 -8.90
C GLN A 94 -7.58 14.31 -7.70
N HIS A 95 -7.98 14.71 -6.49
CA HIS A 95 -7.46 14.14 -5.25
C HIS A 95 -8.42 13.06 -4.76
N LEU A 96 -8.02 11.82 -4.89
CA LEU A 96 -8.88 10.67 -4.66
C LEU A 96 -8.50 9.87 -3.41
N ARG A 97 -9.51 9.34 -2.75
CA ARG A 97 -9.41 8.22 -1.81
C ARG A 97 -10.18 7.05 -2.37
N ILE A 98 -9.52 5.94 -2.55
CA ILE A 98 -10.12 4.72 -3.06
C ILE A 98 -9.95 3.60 -2.03
N ILE A 99 -11.04 2.89 -1.75
CA ILE A 99 -11.03 1.77 -0.81
C ILE A 99 -10.88 0.48 -1.59
N PHE A 100 -9.79 -0.24 -1.32
CA PHE A 100 -9.48 -1.54 -1.87
C PHE A 100 -9.61 -2.63 -0.82
N ALA A 101 -10.07 -3.79 -1.23
CA ALA A 101 -10.13 -4.98 -0.38
C ALA A 101 -9.44 -6.16 -1.09
N PRO A 102 -8.25 -6.58 -0.62
CA PRO A 102 -7.67 -7.85 -1.07
C PRO A 102 -8.57 -9.01 -0.68
N SER A 103 -8.96 -9.83 -1.62
CA SER A 103 -9.81 -10.99 -1.40
C SER A 103 -9.26 -12.23 -2.09
N GLN A 104 -9.83 -13.39 -1.81
CA GLN A 104 -9.46 -14.64 -2.50
C GLN A 104 -9.73 -14.60 -4.00
N ARG A 105 -10.68 -13.78 -4.45
CA ARG A 105 -11.04 -13.62 -5.86
C ARG A 105 -10.20 -12.59 -6.61
N GLY A 106 -9.43 -11.78 -5.90
CA GLY A 106 -8.62 -10.69 -6.45
C GLY A 106 -8.77 -9.40 -5.65
N LEU A 107 -8.27 -8.32 -6.19
CA LEU A 107 -8.34 -7.00 -5.56
C LEU A 107 -9.66 -6.31 -5.91
N VAL A 108 -10.48 -6.07 -4.91
CA VAL A 108 -11.81 -5.46 -5.05
C VAL A 108 -11.74 -3.95 -4.82
N VAL A 109 -12.34 -3.17 -5.70
CA VAL A 109 -12.57 -1.73 -5.52
C VAL A 109 -13.95 -1.55 -4.88
N ILE A 110 -13.96 -1.09 -3.63
CA ILE A 110 -15.19 -0.96 -2.83
C ILE A 110 -15.90 0.36 -3.11
N THR A 111 -15.15 1.46 -3.12
CA THR A 111 -15.68 2.81 -3.40
C THR A 111 -14.58 3.77 -3.80
N CYS A 112 -14.98 4.85 -4.48
CA CYS A 112 -14.09 5.92 -4.94
C CYS A 112 -14.63 7.26 -4.45
N ILE A 113 -13.79 8.05 -3.82
CA ILE A 113 -14.16 9.35 -3.20
C ILE A 113 -13.22 10.41 -3.76
N GLU A 114 -13.77 11.52 -4.25
CA GLU A 114 -13.00 12.71 -4.53
C GLU A 114 -12.96 13.59 -3.29
N LEU A 115 -11.77 13.86 -2.77
CA LEU A 115 -11.57 14.67 -1.57
C LEU A 115 -11.69 16.16 -1.89
N GLY A 116 -12.36 16.90 -1.00
CA GLY A 116 -12.55 18.34 -1.15
C GLY A 116 -13.65 18.75 -2.12
N VAL A 117 -14.36 17.81 -2.71
CA VAL A 117 -15.51 18.06 -3.61
C VAL A 117 -16.75 17.34 -3.09
N GLU A 118 -17.86 18.05 -2.98
CA GLU A 118 -19.14 17.44 -2.65
C GLU A 118 -19.91 17.07 -3.91
N TRP A 119 -20.12 15.78 -4.09
CA TRP A 119 -20.91 15.22 -5.19
C TRP A 119 -22.28 14.76 -4.69
N GLN A 120 -23.32 15.09 -5.42
CA GLN A 120 -24.66 14.56 -5.19
C GLN A 120 -24.81 13.24 -5.94
N CYS A 121 -24.49 12.13 -5.29
CA CYS A 121 -24.54 10.80 -5.85
C CYS A 121 -25.59 9.94 -5.14
N ASP A 122 -26.50 9.37 -5.89
CA ASP A 122 -27.51 8.44 -5.40
C ASP A 122 -27.06 7.00 -5.70
N CYS A 123 -26.12 6.51 -4.89
CA CYS A 123 -25.54 5.18 -5.02
C CYS A 123 -25.90 4.33 -3.78
N HIS A 124 -26.94 3.53 -3.89
CA HIS A 124 -27.40 2.62 -2.84
C HIS A 124 -26.99 1.16 -3.09
#